data_948fa77ac514ffc6ff6e4a5d6056b61c
#
_entry.id   948fa77ac514ffc6ff6e4a5d6056b61c
#
_cell.length_a   1.000
_cell.length_b   1.000
_cell.length_c   1.000
_cell.angle_alpha   90.00
_cell.angle_beta   90.00
_cell.angle_gamma   90.00
#
_symmetry.space_group_name_H-M   'P 1'
#
loop_
_entity.id
_entity.type
_entity.pdbx_description
1 polymer ?
#
loop_
_entity_poly.entity_id
_entity_poly.type
_entity_poly.pdbx_seq_one_letter_code
_entity_poly.pdbx_strand_id
1 'polypeptide(L)'
;MKKISYLLFSLSLLSCSIASAQTKKASASQPKNFPAEVARPKLVVGLVVDQMRWDYLYRYYNRYTNGGFKRLINEGFSAENTYIPYTPTYTACGHTCIYTGSVPAIHGIIGNDWYDAETKKNMYCTEDTSVVTVGSTPSSEGNMSPKNMLSNTITDELRIATNFKGKVIGISLKDRGSILPAGHAANAAYWYQGSTGNWITSSYYMNEVPTWIADYNKLKLANKFYAKNWETLYPIDTYVNSTADEQAYEGKSSTFPHSLAQFTGKNYDAIRSTPYGNTITLDLAKLAILSEDLGKDNITDFLAVSCSATDYVGHQYGPNSIEAEDTYLRLDKDFEEFFNYLDKQVGKGNYTIFLTADHGAAHVPGFMQKNKLPAGVVSDRDIAAKLNGYLNEKFKVNNLVLRSMNNQIIFDHDKTDKGDVSFDVIKSASIDFLKKLDGFANVVDISRISQATLPEVQKKMITNGYNAKRSGDLYYILNPNWFNGSSTGTTHGNWNPYDSHIPLVFMGWGIKPGASNKTHYMTDIAPTLAALLHIQMPNGNVGEPITEITNK
;
A
#
# COMPACT_ATOMS: atom_id res chain seq x y z
N MET A 1 -67.63 64.69 4.47
CA MET A 1 -68.02 65.44 5.69
C MET A 1 -66.87 65.33 6.69
N LYS A 2 -66.14 66.47 6.88
CA LYS A 2 -65.82 67.14 8.12
C LYS A 2 -65.24 66.23 9.24
N LYS A 3 -64.07 66.43 9.81
CA LYS A 3 -63.59 67.68 10.46
C LYS A 3 -62.11 67.69 10.64
N ILE A 4 -61.55 68.86 10.46
CA ILE A 4 -60.30 69.43 10.85
C ILE A 4 -60.23 69.60 12.39
N SER A 5 -59.10 69.41 13.03
CA SER A 5 -58.73 70.07 14.26
C SER A 5 -57.21 70.23 14.37
N TYR A 6 -56.85 71.48 14.45
CA TYR A 6 -55.51 72.05 14.79
C TYR A 6 -55.25 71.90 16.28
N LEU A 7 -53.97 71.75 16.70
CA LEU A 7 -53.44 72.42 17.90
C LEU A 7 -51.91 72.48 17.91
N LEU A 8 -51.38 73.65 17.71
CA LEU A 8 -50.53 74.51 18.55
C LEU A 8 -49.13 74.03 18.95
N PHE A 9 -48.23 74.81 18.42
CA PHE A 9 -46.83 75.11 18.82
C PHE A 9 -46.61 75.28 20.32
N SER A 10 -45.53 74.74 20.84
CA SER A 10 -44.79 75.29 21.95
C SER A 10 -43.28 75.14 21.71
N LEU A 11 -42.66 76.30 21.53
CA LEU A 11 -41.22 76.52 21.39
C LEU A 11 -40.59 76.45 22.77
N SER A 12 -39.65 75.52 23.01
CA SER A 12 -38.76 75.55 24.14
C SER A 12 -37.32 75.52 23.64
N LEU A 13 -36.66 76.66 23.83
CA LEU A 13 -35.23 76.88 23.69
C LEU A 13 -34.49 75.99 24.69
N LEU A 14 -33.65 75.09 24.20
CA LEU A 14 -32.68 74.41 25.04
C LEU A 14 -31.28 74.78 24.55
N SER A 15 -30.53 75.39 25.42
CA SER A 15 -29.17 75.86 25.29
C SER A 15 -28.18 74.74 24.89
N CYS A 16 -27.47 74.94 23.81
CA CYS A 16 -26.39 74.10 23.33
C CYS A 16 -25.16 74.23 24.22
N SER A 17 -24.88 73.21 25.05
CA SER A 17 -23.60 73.06 25.72
C SER A 17 -22.65 72.33 24.78
N ILE A 18 -21.65 72.97 24.24
CA ILE A 18 -20.58 72.39 23.44
C ILE A 18 -19.68 71.57 24.38
N ALA A 19 -19.91 70.28 24.45
CA ALA A 19 -18.96 69.34 25.04
C ALA A 19 -17.89 69.00 24.01
N SER A 20 -16.68 69.46 24.24
CA SER A 20 -15.48 69.06 23.48
C SER A 20 -15.22 67.61 23.65
N ALA A 21 -15.65 66.75 22.69
CA ALA A 21 -15.27 65.39 22.62
C ALA A 21 -13.80 65.29 22.19
N GLN A 22 -12.92 64.98 23.15
CA GLN A 22 -11.58 64.53 22.84
C GLN A 22 -11.70 63.17 22.09
N THR A 23 -11.45 63.18 20.79
CA THR A 23 -11.24 62.00 19.99
C THR A 23 -9.98 61.32 20.50
N LYS A 24 -10.15 60.24 21.33
CA LYS A 24 -9.09 59.28 21.55
C LYS A 24 -8.74 58.70 20.17
N LYS A 25 -7.54 59.04 19.66
CA LYS A 25 -6.95 58.33 18.53
C LYS A 25 -7.02 56.85 18.86
N ALA A 26 -7.83 56.10 18.11
CA ALA A 26 -7.77 54.65 18.13
C ALA A 26 -6.32 54.26 17.81
N SER A 27 -5.67 53.64 18.77
CA SER A 27 -4.38 52.98 18.55
C SER A 27 -4.57 52.03 17.38
N ALA A 28 -3.90 52.31 16.26
CA ALA A 28 -3.83 51.35 15.17
C ALA A 28 -3.32 50.05 15.76
N SER A 29 -4.19 49.03 15.79
CA SER A 29 -3.78 47.69 16.14
C SER A 29 -2.63 47.32 15.20
N GLN A 30 -1.46 47.04 15.76
CA GLN A 30 -0.35 46.49 14.99
C GLN A 30 -0.91 45.32 14.16
N PRO A 31 -0.54 45.20 12.88
CA PRO A 31 -0.96 44.07 12.11
C PRO A 31 -0.58 42.83 12.91
N LYS A 32 -1.54 41.94 13.19
CA LYS A 32 -1.27 40.63 13.74
C LYS A 32 -0.22 40.05 12.80
N ASN A 33 1.01 39.85 13.30
CA ASN A 33 1.98 39.02 12.58
C ASN A 33 1.31 37.66 12.38
N PHE A 34 0.75 37.43 11.20
CA PHE A 34 0.44 36.10 10.79
C PHE A 34 1.76 35.34 10.87
N PRO A 35 1.78 34.12 11.47
CA PRO A 35 3.01 33.37 11.53
C PRO A 35 3.59 33.27 10.12
N ALA A 36 4.90 33.52 10.03
CA ALA A 36 5.66 33.26 8.83
C ALA A 36 5.26 31.86 8.29
N GLU A 37 5.25 31.73 6.98
CA GLU A 37 4.91 30.53 6.22
C GLU A 37 5.15 29.24 7.00
N VAL A 38 4.13 28.36 7.10
CA VAL A 38 4.25 27.11 7.86
C VAL A 38 5.39 26.30 7.26
N ALA A 39 6.45 26.09 8.04
CA ALA A 39 7.61 25.34 7.57
C ALA A 39 7.21 23.90 7.21
N ARG A 40 7.61 23.45 6.04
CA ARG A 40 7.37 22.10 5.49
C ARG A 40 8.63 21.56 4.82
N PRO A 41 8.78 20.24 4.68
CA PRO A 41 9.85 19.69 3.84
C PRO A 41 9.60 20.10 2.37
N LYS A 42 10.66 20.20 1.59
CA LYS A 42 10.55 20.43 0.15
C LYS A 42 10.04 19.20 -0.59
N LEU A 43 10.35 18.01 -0.07
CA LEU A 43 9.97 16.73 -0.66
C LEU A 43 9.58 15.74 0.44
N VAL A 44 8.47 15.04 0.24
CA VAL A 44 8.15 13.81 0.99
C VAL A 44 8.41 12.61 0.09
N VAL A 45 9.10 11.60 0.61
CA VAL A 45 9.37 10.34 -0.09
C VAL A 45 8.74 9.20 0.68
N GLY A 46 7.79 8.51 0.09
CA GLY A 46 7.24 7.28 0.62
C GLY A 46 7.95 6.08 -0.01
N LEU A 47 8.65 5.29 0.80
CA LEU A 47 9.28 4.05 0.38
C LEU A 47 8.48 2.87 0.92
N VAL A 48 7.83 2.12 0.02
CA VAL A 48 7.17 0.86 0.36
C VAL A 48 8.02 -0.28 -0.18
N VAL A 49 8.51 -1.14 0.71
CA VAL A 49 9.24 -2.37 0.33
C VAL A 49 8.24 -3.52 0.38
N ASP A 50 7.77 -3.92 -0.79
CA ASP A 50 6.73 -4.93 -0.97
C ASP A 50 7.15 -6.26 -0.33
N GLN A 51 6.28 -6.85 0.50
CA GLN A 51 6.49 -8.09 1.25
C GLN A 51 7.61 -8.02 2.31
N MET A 52 7.95 -6.83 2.80
CA MET A 52 9.00 -6.72 3.82
C MET A 52 8.49 -7.05 5.21
N ARG A 53 8.98 -8.14 5.78
CA ARG A 53 8.75 -8.47 7.18
C ARG A 53 9.53 -7.51 8.10
N TRP A 54 8.97 -7.19 9.25
CA TRP A 54 9.64 -6.35 10.24
C TRP A 54 11.02 -6.89 10.67
N ASP A 55 11.13 -8.22 10.85
CA ASP A 55 12.36 -8.86 11.31
C ASP A 55 13.56 -8.73 10.34
N TYR A 56 13.34 -8.39 9.06
CA TYR A 56 14.43 -8.20 8.10
C TYR A 56 15.30 -6.99 8.42
N LEU A 57 14.79 -5.95 9.08
CA LEU A 57 15.60 -4.83 9.56
C LEU A 57 16.70 -5.28 10.53
N TYR A 58 16.42 -6.30 11.33
CA TYR A 58 17.33 -6.79 12.39
C TYR A 58 18.04 -8.07 12.00
N ARG A 59 17.38 -8.95 11.24
CA ARG A 59 17.93 -10.23 10.80
C ARG A 59 19.22 -10.06 9.99
N TYR A 60 19.27 -9.04 9.12
CA TYR A 60 20.40 -8.75 8.27
C TYR A 60 21.21 -7.53 8.74
N TYR A 61 20.92 -6.97 9.92
CA TYR A 61 21.47 -5.71 10.42
C TYR A 61 22.99 -5.63 10.30
N ASN A 62 23.72 -6.67 10.74
CA ASN A 62 25.18 -6.67 10.74
C ASN A 62 25.78 -6.61 9.32
N ARG A 63 25.01 -6.95 8.30
CA ARG A 63 25.44 -6.99 6.88
C ARG A 63 25.07 -5.73 6.10
N TYR A 64 24.15 -4.92 6.60
CA TYR A 64 23.78 -3.66 5.99
C TYR A 64 24.90 -2.63 6.02
N THR A 65 24.94 -1.76 5.00
CA THR A 65 25.81 -0.58 4.97
C THR A 65 25.37 0.45 6.00
N ASN A 66 26.21 1.42 6.28
CA ASN A 66 25.82 2.52 7.18
C ASN A 66 24.89 3.55 6.51
N GLY A 67 24.80 3.54 5.18
CA GLY A 67 24.07 4.53 4.40
C GLY A 67 22.65 4.11 4.00
N GLY A 68 22.31 2.80 4.08
CA GLY A 68 21.03 2.23 3.72
C GLY A 68 20.08 2.06 4.92
N PHE A 69 19.66 0.82 5.22
CA PHE A 69 18.73 0.54 6.32
C PHE A 69 19.25 0.98 7.69
N LYS A 70 20.58 0.86 7.94
CA LYS A 70 21.16 1.37 9.19
C LYS A 70 21.00 2.89 9.34
N ARG A 71 21.13 3.64 8.25
CA ARG A 71 20.91 5.08 8.28
C ARG A 71 19.48 5.42 8.69
N LEU A 72 18.49 4.71 8.10
CA LEU A 72 17.07 4.87 8.47
C LEU A 72 16.83 4.62 9.96
N ILE A 73 17.37 3.51 10.50
CA ILE A 73 17.21 3.15 11.92
C ILE A 73 17.93 4.15 12.84
N ASN A 74 19.14 4.57 12.50
CA ASN A 74 20.00 5.37 13.39
C ASN A 74 19.69 6.88 13.33
N GLU A 75 19.33 7.42 12.15
CA GLU A 75 18.97 8.84 11.95
C GLU A 75 17.47 9.08 12.01
N GLY A 76 16.64 8.03 12.00
CA GLY A 76 15.18 8.09 11.97
C GLY A 76 14.50 7.77 13.29
N PHE A 77 13.18 7.75 13.25
CA PHE A 77 12.30 7.25 14.31
C PHE A 77 11.65 5.95 13.87
N SER A 78 11.89 4.88 14.63
CA SER A 78 11.36 3.55 14.36
C SER A 78 10.13 3.24 15.23
N ALA A 79 8.99 2.95 14.60
CA ALA A 79 7.80 2.44 15.26
C ALA A 79 7.84 0.90 15.21
N GLU A 80 8.49 0.30 16.21
CA GLU A 80 8.89 -1.11 16.21
C GLU A 80 7.70 -2.09 16.20
N ASN A 81 6.55 -1.67 16.64
CA ASN A 81 5.39 -2.52 16.85
C ASN A 81 4.21 -2.07 15.96
N THR A 82 4.45 -2.05 14.64
CA THR A 82 3.48 -1.59 13.63
C THR A 82 2.79 -2.76 12.95
N TYR A 83 1.46 -2.73 12.92
CA TYR A 83 0.62 -3.80 12.36
C TYR A 83 -0.34 -3.33 11.29
N ILE A 84 -0.70 -4.26 10.40
CA ILE A 84 -1.81 -4.12 9.47
C ILE A 84 -3.11 -4.40 10.22
N PRO A 85 -4.09 -3.47 10.21
CA PRO A 85 -5.30 -3.62 11.03
C PRO A 85 -6.45 -4.35 10.31
N TYR A 86 -6.22 -5.01 9.18
CA TYR A 86 -7.24 -5.69 8.37
C TYR A 86 -6.71 -7.00 7.78
N THR A 87 -7.60 -7.77 7.20
CA THR A 87 -7.32 -8.97 6.40
C THR A 87 -8.33 -9.03 5.23
N PRO A 88 -7.94 -9.49 4.02
CA PRO A 88 -6.65 -10.08 3.65
C PRO A 88 -5.52 -9.04 3.45
N THR A 89 -4.30 -9.44 3.77
CA THR A 89 -3.09 -8.61 3.68
C THR A 89 -2.47 -8.70 2.28
N TYR A 90 -3.08 -8.02 1.31
CA TYR A 90 -2.65 -8.00 -0.09
C TYR A 90 -2.05 -6.66 -0.50
N THR A 91 -1.20 -6.69 -1.55
CA THR A 91 -0.48 -5.52 -2.08
C THR A 91 -1.36 -4.30 -2.29
N ALA A 92 -2.48 -4.45 -3.01
CA ALA A 92 -3.37 -3.31 -3.30
C ALA A 92 -3.98 -2.71 -2.03
N CYS A 93 -4.41 -3.56 -1.10
CA CYS A 93 -4.95 -3.13 0.19
C CYS A 93 -3.92 -2.36 1.01
N GLY A 94 -2.67 -2.89 1.08
CA GLY A 94 -1.58 -2.30 1.84
C GLY A 94 -1.18 -0.93 1.31
N HIS A 95 -0.90 -0.84 0.02
CA HIS A 95 -0.56 0.43 -0.61
C HIS A 95 -1.67 1.47 -0.42
N THR A 96 -2.93 1.08 -0.58
CA THR A 96 -4.06 1.99 -0.36
C THR A 96 -4.15 2.43 1.10
N CYS A 97 -4.02 1.51 2.04
CA CYS A 97 -4.11 1.79 3.48
C CYS A 97 -3.03 2.78 3.94
N ILE A 98 -1.76 2.58 3.52
CA ILE A 98 -0.62 3.45 3.83
C ILE A 98 -0.92 4.92 3.48
N TYR A 99 -1.46 5.15 2.29
CA TYR A 99 -1.62 6.50 1.75
C TYR A 99 -2.98 7.14 2.05
N THR A 100 -4.00 6.34 2.37
CA THR A 100 -5.33 6.86 2.76
C THR A 100 -5.52 6.99 4.27
N GLY A 101 -4.68 6.32 5.09
CA GLY A 101 -4.94 6.16 6.52
C GLY A 101 -6.23 5.40 6.82
N SER A 102 -6.75 4.65 5.85
CA SER A 102 -8.05 3.99 5.86
C SER A 102 -7.92 2.47 5.77
N VAL A 103 -9.03 1.77 5.80
CA VAL A 103 -9.11 0.31 5.72
C VAL A 103 -9.97 -0.13 4.53
N PRO A 104 -9.84 -1.38 4.03
CA PRO A 104 -10.59 -1.89 2.88
C PRO A 104 -12.11 -1.69 2.97
N ALA A 105 -12.68 -1.77 4.15
CA ALA A 105 -14.10 -1.49 4.39
C ALA A 105 -14.55 -0.10 3.92
N ILE A 106 -13.64 0.88 3.96
CA ILE A 106 -13.92 2.29 3.64
C ILE A 106 -13.33 2.66 2.28
N HIS A 107 -12.02 2.44 2.06
CA HIS A 107 -11.38 2.81 0.78
C HIS A 107 -11.75 1.87 -0.38
N GLY A 108 -12.40 0.75 -0.10
CA GLY A 108 -13.01 -0.13 -1.10
C GLY A 108 -12.06 -1.10 -1.81
N ILE A 109 -10.75 -1.00 -1.67
CA ILE A 109 -9.79 -1.93 -2.25
C ILE A 109 -9.64 -3.11 -1.28
N ILE A 110 -10.37 -4.20 -1.54
CA ILE A 110 -10.48 -5.36 -0.65
C ILE A 110 -9.54 -6.52 -0.99
N GLY A 111 -8.81 -6.40 -2.07
CA GLY A 111 -7.87 -7.40 -2.61
C GLY A 111 -7.16 -6.84 -3.83
N ASN A 112 -6.28 -7.64 -4.45
CA ASN A 112 -5.77 -7.31 -5.78
C ASN A 112 -6.88 -7.46 -6.83
N ASP A 113 -7.78 -8.40 -6.59
CA ASP A 113 -8.98 -8.67 -7.38
C ASP A 113 -10.16 -8.96 -6.46
N TRP A 114 -11.37 -8.75 -6.94
CA TRP A 114 -12.61 -9.20 -6.30
C TRP A 114 -13.67 -9.54 -7.32
N TYR A 115 -14.68 -10.29 -6.89
CA TYR A 115 -15.86 -10.53 -7.69
C TYR A 115 -16.84 -9.36 -7.52
N ASP A 116 -17.14 -8.69 -8.59
CA ASP A 116 -18.15 -7.63 -8.61
C ASP A 116 -19.53 -8.24 -8.88
N ALA A 117 -20.40 -8.15 -7.87
CA ALA A 117 -21.73 -8.77 -7.92
C ALA A 117 -22.69 -8.10 -8.92
N GLU A 118 -22.49 -6.80 -9.21
CA GLU A 118 -23.32 -6.04 -10.14
C GLU A 118 -23.00 -6.41 -11.58
N THR A 119 -21.71 -6.39 -11.94
CA THR A 119 -21.25 -6.73 -13.29
C THR A 119 -21.08 -8.24 -13.51
N LYS A 120 -21.11 -9.05 -12.44
CA LYS A 120 -20.87 -10.51 -12.42
C LYS A 120 -19.51 -10.91 -13.01
N LYS A 121 -18.50 -10.05 -12.82
CA LYS A 121 -17.13 -10.23 -13.34
C LYS A 121 -16.10 -10.08 -12.22
N ASN A 122 -14.91 -10.62 -12.48
CA ASN A 122 -13.75 -10.23 -11.70
C ASN A 122 -13.36 -8.80 -12.05
N MET A 123 -13.11 -8.01 -11.02
CA MET A 123 -12.60 -6.65 -11.11
C MET A 123 -11.17 -6.64 -10.57
N TYR A 124 -10.22 -6.16 -11.35
CA TYR A 124 -8.88 -5.88 -10.85
C TYR A 124 -8.82 -4.51 -10.19
N CYS A 125 -8.02 -4.36 -9.13
CA CYS A 125 -8.08 -3.20 -8.24
C CYS A 125 -7.85 -1.85 -8.91
N THR A 126 -7.04 -1.78 -9.97
CA THR A 126 -6.78 -0.56 -10.75
C THR A 126 -7.37 -0.57 -12.14
N GLU A 127 -8.12 -1.62 -12.53
CA GLU A 127 -8.71 -1.73 -13.86
C GLU A 127 -9.64 -0.55 -14.19
N ASP A 128 -9.38 0.04 -15.33
CA ASP A 128 -10.22 1.10 -15.90
C ASP A 128 -10.23 1.01 -17.43
N THR A 129 -11.29 0.45 -17.98
CA THR A 129 -11.46 0.30 -19.43
C THR A 129 -11.74 1.60 -20.16
N SER A 130 -11.90 2.72 -19.45
CA SER A 130 -12.11 4.05 -20.06
C SER A 130 -10.79 4.75 -20.41
N VAL A 131 -9.64 4.20 -19.99
CA VAL A 131 -8.31 4.75 -20.26
C VAL A 131 -7.48 3.81 -21.12
N VAL A 132 -6.42 4.34 -21.73
CA VAL A 132 -5.54 3.59 -22.62
C VAL A 132 -4.08 3.70 -22.21
N THR A 133 -3.26 2.75 -22.65
CA THR A 133 -1.80 2.75 -22.46
C THR A 133 -1.14 3.98 -23.07
N VAL A 134 -0.26 4.63 -22.31
CA VAL A 134 0.59 5.73 -22.75
C VAL A 134 2.07 5.39 -22.50
N GLY A 135 2.93 5.60 -23.48
CA GLY A 135 4.38 5.34 -23.41
C GLY A 135 4.83 4.01 -23.99
N SER A 136 3.91 3.20 -24.53
CA SER A 136 4.24 1.92 -25.19
C SER A 136 3.11 1.49 -26.14
N THR A 137 3.24 0.29 -26.71
CA THR A 137 2.16 -0.34 -27.48
C THR A 137 0.91 -0.55 -26.62
N PRO A 138 -0.28 -0.27 -27.18
CA PRO A 138 -1.55 -0.47 -26.46
C PRO A 138 -1.69 -1.91 -25.95
N SER A 139 -2.05 -2.04 -24.69
CA SER A 139 -2.35 -3.33 -24.05
C SER A 139 -3.24 -3.11 -22.82
N SER A 140 -3.82 -4.17 -22.27
CA SER A 140 -4.58 -4.11 -21.03
C SER A 140 -3.71 -3.71 -19.81
N GLU A 141 -2.37 -3.87 -19.88
CA GLU A 141 -1.45 -3.45 -18.82
C GLU A 141 -1.45 -1.94 -18.57
N GLY A 142 -1.94 -1.13 -19.54
CA GLY A 142 -2.07 0.31 -19.41
C GLY A 142 -3.51 0.80 -19.18
N ASN A 143 -4.51 -0.09 -19.14
CA ASN A 143 -5.91 0.26 -18.86
C ASN A 143 -6.14 0.37 -17.34
N MET A 144 -5.39 1.25 -16.67
CA MET A 144 -5.32 1.34 -15.21
C MET A 144 -5.47 2.78 -14.73
N SER A 145 -6.22 2.96 -13.62
CA SER A 145 -6.40 4.25 -12.94
C SER A 145 -6.76 4.04 -11.46
N PRO A 146 -6.79 5.09 -10.62
CA PRO A 146 -7.23 4.98 -9.22
C PRO A 146 -8.75 4.90 -9.04
N LYS A 147 -9.54 4.81 -10.10
CA LYS A 147 -11.01 4.89 -10.15
C LYS A 147 -11.72 4.03 -9.08
N ASN A 148 -11.18 2.84 -8.79
CA ASN A 148 -11.81 1.90 -7.86
C ASN A 148 -11.56 2.24 -6.38
N MET A 149 -10.63 3.15 -6.08
CA MET A 149 -10.36 3.64 -4.74
C MET A 149 -11.39 4.71 -4.34
N LEU A 150 -12.08 4.50 -3.22
CA LEU A 150 -13.21 5.34 -2.79
C LEU A 150 -12.82 6.49 -1.86
N SER A 151 -11.59 6.48 -1.34
CA SER A 151 -11.03 7.53 -0.47
C SER A 151 -9.94 8.29 -1.19
N ASN A 152 -9.78 9.59 -0.89
CA ASN A 152 -8.57 10.30 -1.28
C ASN A 152 -7.37 9.88 -0.42
N THR A 153 -6.18 10.22 -0.89
CA THR A 153 -4.90 9.89 -0.26
C THR A 153 -4.28 11.12 0.39
N ILE A 154 -3.23 10.92 1.18
CA ILE A 154 -2.41 12.02 1.71
C ILE A 154 -1.72 12.81 0.58
N THR A 155 -1.46 12.16 -0.55
CA THR A 155 -0.93 12.79 -1.76
C THR A 155 -1.98 13.67 -2.45
N ASP A 156 -3.25 13.25 -2.47
CA ASP A 156 -4.37 14.08 -2.92
C ASP A 156 -4.55 15.30 -2.01
N GLU A 157 -4.50 15.11 -0.69
CA GLU A 157 -4.60 16.21 0.28
C GLU A 157 -3.45 17.21 0.14
N LEU A 158 -2.23 16.73 -0.15
CA LEU A 158 -1.11 17.62 -0.43
C LEU A 158 -1.34 18.45 -1.70
N ARG A 159 -1.87 17.86 -2.75
CA ARG A 159 -2.26 18.56 -3.99
C ARG A 159 -3.29 19.66 -3.70
N ILE A 160 -4.32 19.33 -2.93
CA ILE A 160 -5.37 20.29 -2.52
C ILE A 160 -4.77 21.39 -1.66
N ALA A 161 -3.98 21.07 -0.64
CA ALA A 161 -3.39 22.03 0.29
C ALA A 161 -2.39 22.99 -0.37
N THR A 162 -1.76 22.57 -1.47
CA THR A 162 -0.85 23.41 -2.26
C THR A 162 -1.54 24.08 -3.45
N ASN A 163 -2.86 24.00 -3.53
CA ASN A 163 -3.66 24.49 -4.68
C ASN A 163 -3.11 23.94 -6.01
N PHE A 164 -2.82 22.62 -6.03
CA PHE A 164 -2.29 21.85 -7.16
C PHE A 164 -0.90 22.29 -7.69
N LYS A 165 -0.14 23.07 -6.89
CA LYS A 165 1.22 23.48 -7.24
C LYS A 165 2.27 22.41 -6.89
N GLY A 166 2.15 21.74 -5.73
CA GLY A 166 3.02 20.63 -5.37
C GLY A 166 2.87 19.47 -6.34
N LYS A 167 3.95 18.81 -6.70
CA LYS A 167 3.95 17.66 -7.63
C LYS A 167 3.82 16.35 -6.86
N VAL A 168 3.10 15.40 -7.45
CA VAL A 168 2.94 14.04 -6.92
C VAL A 168 3.24 13.04 -8.03
N ILE A 169 4.20 12.13 -7.79
CA ILE A 169 4.60 11.09 -8.74
C ILE A 169 4.67 9.75 -8.01
N GLY A 170 4.04 8.72 -8.60
CA GLY A 170 4.12 7.33 -8.16
C GLY A 170 4.99 6.50 -9.09
N ILE A 171 5.83 5.61 -8.54
CA ILE A 171 6.73 4.72 -9.31
C ILE A 171 6.75 3.34 -8.67
N SER A 172 6.48 2.30 -9.46
CA SER A 172 6.58 0.90 -9.04
C SER A 172 6.68 -0.03 -10.24
N LEU A 173 7.19 -1.25 -10.05
CA LEU A 173 7.04 -2.30 -11.07
C LEU A 173 5.58 -2.75 -11.24
N LYS A 174 4.80 -2.69 -10.16
CA LYS A 174 3.37 -3.02 -10.15
C LYS A 174 2.55 -1.74 -10.35
N ASP A 175 1.56 -1.76 -11.24
CA ASP A 175 0.60 -0.67 -11.46
C ASP A 175 -0.05 -0.21 -10.14
N ARG A 176 -0.58 -1.15 -9.34
CA ARG A 176 -1.22 -0.89 -8.05
C ARG A 176 -0.27 -0.28 -7.00
N GLY A 177 1.02 -0.62 -7.07
CA GLY A 177 2.07 -0.04 -6.19
C GLY A 177 2.49 1.38 -6.60
N SER A 178 2.12 1.83 -7.79
CA SER A 178 2.34 3.18 -8.30
C SER A 178 1.08 4.04 -8.20
N ILE A 179 -0.04 3.54 -8.72
CA ILE A 179 -1.31 4.27 -8.91
C ILE A 179 -1.99 4.58 -7.57
N LEU A 180 -2.16 3.57 -6.71
CA LEU A 180 -2.88 3.73 -5.44
C LEU A 180 -2.17 4.69 -4.46
N PRO A 181 -0.82 4.63 -4.32
CA PRO A 181 -0.06 5.65 -3.59
C PRO A 181 -0.13 7.06 -4.17
N ALA A 182 -0.09 7.17 -5.50
CA ALA A 182 -0.14 8.46 -6.17
C ALA A 182 -1.48 9.18 -5.95
N GLY A 183 -2.58 8.42 -5.85
CA GLY A 183 -3.92 8.97 -5.63
C GLY A 183 -4.59 9.44 -6.91
N HIS A 184 -5.72 10.14 -6.73
CA HIS A 184 -6.55 10.60 -7.85
C HIS A 184 -6.01 11.85 -8.54
N ALA A 185 -5.34 12.72 -7.77
CA ALA A 185 -4.91 14.05 -8.22
C ALA A 185 -3.42 14.13 -8.59
N ALA A 186 -2.75 12.98 -8.75
CA ALA A 186 -1.32 12.94 -9.05
C ALA A 186 -0.99 13.53 -10.43
N ASN A 187 0.25 14.04 -10.56
CA ASN A 187 0.79 14.46 -11.85
C ASN A 187 1.09 13.27 -12.74
N ALA A 188 1.58 12.16 -12.14
CA ALA A 188 1.90 10.94 -12.85
C ALA A 188 1.92 9.73 -11.92
N ALA A 189 1.63 8.56 -12.48
CA ALA A 189 2.00 7.26 -11.95
C ALA A 189 2.65 6.46 -13.08
N TYR A 190 3.83 5.89 -12.82
CA TYR A 190 4.58 5.09 -13.79
C TYR A 190 4.74 3.67 -13.28
N TRP A 191 4.46 2.69 -14.14
CA TRP A 191 4.66 1.28 -13.83
C TRP A 191 5.31 0.53 -14.98
N TYR A 192 5.86 -0.63 -14.67
CA TYR A 192 6.66 -1.38 -15.62
C TYR A 192 5.80 -2.34 -16.43
N GLN A 193 5.85 -2.23 -17.76
CA GLN A 193 5.22 -3.14 -18.69
C GLN A 193 6.15 -4.32 -18.99
N GLY A 194 5.85 -5.48 -18.42
CA GLY A 194 6.68 -6.69 -18.55
C GLY A 194 6.77 -7.22 -19.98
N SER A 195 5.74 -7.00 -20.80
CA SER A 195 5.71 -7.44 -22.20
C SER A 195 6.70 -6.69 -23.09
N THR A 196 7.03 -5.43 -22.77
CA THR A 196 7.90 -4.57 -23.61
C THR A 196 9.17 -4.09 -22.93
N GLY A 197 9.24 -4.17 -21.60
CA GLY A 197 10.33 -3.61 -20.81
C GLY A 197 10.33 -2.07 -20.75
N ASN A 198 9.17 -1.46 -20.95
CA ASN A 198 8.97 -0.02 -20.86
C ASN A 198 8.33 0.36 -19.51
N TRP A 199 8.63 1.56 -19.04
CA TRP A 199 7.83 2.24 -18.06
C TRP A 199 6.71 2.96 -18.79
N ILE A 200 5.48 2.70 -18.35
CA ILE A 200 4.25 3.20 -18.96
C ILE A 200 3.41 3.97 -17.93
N THR A 201 2.41 4.65 -18.43
CA THR A 201 1.31 5.25 -17.69
C THR A 201 0.00 5.02 -18.44
N SER A 202 -1.07 5.67 -18.03
CA SER A 202 -2.35 5.66 -18.75
C SER A 202 -2.79 7.07 -19.12
N SER A 203 -3.76 7.12 -20.02
CA SER A 203 -4.41 8.38 -20.42
C SER A 203 -5.20 9.06 -19.28
N TYR A 204 -5.30 8.42 -18.11
CA TYR A 204 -5.79 9.07 -16.90
C TYR A 204 -4.89 10.24 -16.47
N TYR A 205 -3.57 10.05 -16.57
CA TYR A 205 -2.58 11.03 -16.11
C TYR A 205 -2.11 11.97 -17.23
N MET A 206 -1.90 11.46 -18.44
CA MET A 206 -1.34 12.24 -19.56
C MET A 206 -1.61 11.56 -20.90
N ASN A 207 -1.50 12.34 -21.98
CA ASN A 207 -1.66 11.81 -23.35
C ASN A 207 -0.35 11.30 -23.97
N GLU A 208 0.80 11.78 -23.49
CA GLU A 208 2.14 11.38 -23.95
C GLU A 208 3.09 11.36 -22.76
N VAL A 209 4.01 10.37 -22.72
CA VAL A 209 5.05 10.35 -21.68
C VAL A 209 6.06 11.47 -21.92
N PRO A 210 6.60 12.09 -20.85
CA PRO A 210 7.67 13.08 -20.99
C PRO A 210 8.91 12.47 -21.69
N THR A 211 9.70 13.34 -22.34
CA THR A 211 10.90 12.92 -23.09
C THR A 211 11.84 12.08 -22.24
N TRP A 212 12.01 12.42 -20.94
CA TRP A 212 12.89 11.69 -20.05
C TRP A 212 12.45 10.22 -19.80
N ILE A 213 11.13 9.94 -19.76
CA ILE A 213 10.59 8.56 -19.71
C ILE A 213 10.84 7.85 -21.07
N ALA A 214 10.57 8.53 -22.19
CA ALA A 214 10.78 7.95 -23.50
C ALA A 214 12.26 7.59 -23.72
N ASP A 215 13.19 8.44 -23.30
CA ASP A 215 14.63 8.20 -23.41
C ASP A 215 15.10 7.09 -22.46
N TYR A 216 14.57 7.04 -21.22
CA TYR A 216 14.85 5.95 -20.29
C TYR A 216 14.39 4.60 -20.85
N ASN A 217 13.22 4.54 -21.47
CA ASN A 217 12.68 3.34 -22.10
C ASN A 217 13.55 2.81 -23.25
N LYS A 218 14.21 3.70 -24.00
CA LYS A 218 15.16 3.32 -25.07
C LYS A 218 16.38 2.57 -24.54
N LEU A 219 16.76 2.79 -23.27
CA LEU A 219 17.92 2.15 -22.65
C LEU A 219 17.73 0.64 -22.45
N LYS A 220 16.49 0.15 -22.38
CA LYS A 220 16.16 -1.26 -22.14
C LYS A 220 17.02 -1.87 -21.03
N LEU A 221 17.00 -1.23 -19.84
CA LEU A 221 17.92 -1.54 -18.75
C LEU A 221 17.86 -3.01 -18.30
N ALA A 222 16.70 -3.66 -18.41
CA ALA A 222 16.60 -5.09 -18.11
C ALA A 222 17.62 -5.92 -18.90
N ASN A 223 17.87 -5.60 -20.18
CA ASN A 223 18.86 -6.31 -20.98
C ASN A 223 20.30 -6.16 -20.46
N LYS A 224 20.63 -5.01 -19.83
CA LYS A 224 21.94 -4.81 -19.22
C LYS A 224 22.15 -5.73 -18.02
N PHE A 225 21.13 -5.96 -17.23
CA PHE A 225 21.16 -6.88 -16.11
C PHE A 225 21.14 -8.34 -16.57
N TYR A 226 20.38 -8.67 -17.62
CA TYR A 226 20.35 -10.01 -18.20
C TYR A 226 21.65 -10.44 -18.88
N ALA A 227 22.55 -9.49 -19.22
CA ALA A 227 23.88 -9.81 -19.75
C ALA A 227 24.80 -10.52 -18.72
N LYS A 228 24.40 -10.57 -17.46
CA LYS A 228 25.13 -11.22 -16.37
C LYS A 228 24.20 -12.17 -15.64
N ASN A 229 24.76 -13.19 -15.00
CA ASN A 229 24.01 -14.00 -14.04
C ASN A 229 23.69 -13.16 -12.79
N TRP A 230 22.62 -13.51 -12.09
CA TRP A 230 22.46 -13.09 -10.71
C TRP A 230 23.30 -14.02 -9.85
N GLU A 231 24.42 -13.52 -9.40
CA GLU A 231 25.33 -14.15 -8.42
C GLU A 231 25.11 -13.51 -7.07
N THR A 232 25.45 -14.20 -5.99
CA THR A 232 25.40 -13.61 -4.64
C THR A 232 26.31 -12.39 -4.53
N LEU A 233 25.87 -11.34 -3.83
CA LEU A 233 26.62 -10.09 -3.64
C LEU A 233 27.94 -10.30 -2.88
N TYR A 234 27.95 -11.26 -1.97
CA TYR A 234 29.09 -11.67 -1.15
C TYR A 234 29.35 -13.18 -1.31
N PRO A 235 30.48 -13.71 -0.86
CA PRO A 235 30.71 -15.16 -0.90
C PRO A 235 29.55 -15.93 -0.27
N ILE A 236 29.07 -16.97 -0.96
CA ILE A 236 27.82 -17.66 -0.61
C ILE A 236 27.84 -18.30 0.78
N ASP A 237 29.02 -18.74 1.24
CA ASP A 237 29.24 -19.30 2.58
C ASP A 237 29.04 -18.29 3.71
N THR A 238 28.96 -16.99 3.39
CA THR A 238 28.67 -15.92 4.36
C THR A 238 27.18 -15.69 4.62
N TYR A 239 26.29 -16.37 3.89
CA TYR A 239 24.82 -16.21 4.03
C TYR A 239 24.27 -17.11 5.15
N VAL A 240 24.82 -16.92 6.34
CA VAL A 240 24.54 -17.77 7.52
C VAL A 240 23.16 -17.54 8.14
N ASN A 241 22.45 -16.47 7.76
CA ASN A 241 21.08 -16.19 8.19
C ASN A 241 20.02 -16.84 7.28
N SER A 242 20.46 -17.51 6.23
CA SER A 242 19.61 -18.18 5.25
C SER A 242 19.77 -19.70 5.29
N THR A 243 18.86 -20.42 4.64
CA THR A 243 19.02 -21.88 4.42
C THR A 243 20.10 -22.15 3.40
N ALA A 244 20.52 -23.43 3.29
CA ALA A 244 21.42 -23.83 2.21
C ALA A 244 20.76 -23.56 0.84
N ASP A 245 21.60 -23.28 -0.15
CA ASP A 245 21.20 -22.84 -1.50
C ASP A 245 20.25 -23.81 -2.22
N GLU A 246 20.42 -25.13 -2.05
CA GLU A 246 19.57 -26.14 -2.67
C GLU A 246 18.44 -26.58 -1.74
N GLN A 247 17.22 -26.20 -2.05
CA GLN A 247 16.02 -26.60 -1.31
C GLN A 247 14.89 -27.03 -2.27
N ALA A 248 14.42 -28.24 -2.12
CA ALA A 248 13.35 -28.78 -2.96
C ALA A 248 12.04 -27.98 -2.90
N TYR A 249 11.78 -27.28 -1.79
CA TYR A 249 10.59 -26.47 -1.58
C TYR A 249 10.66 -25.05 -2.19
N GLU A 250 11.79 -24.64 -2.76
CA GLU A 250 11.95 -23.40 -3.53
C GLU A 250 11.64 -23.60 -5.02
N GLY A 251 11.44 -24.84 -5.44
CA GLY A 251 11.09 -25.20 -6.80
C GLY A 251 12.32 -25.47 -7.70
N LYS A 252 12.12 -25.36 -9.01
CA LYS A 252 13.19 -25.58 -9.99
C LYS A 252 14.06 -24.33 -10.12
N SER A 253 15.38 -24.54 -10.32
CA SER A 253 16.36 -23.46 -10.51
C SER A 253 16.50 -22.57 -9.26
N SER A 254 16.55 -23.20 -8.09
CA SER A 254 16.69 -22.55 -6.79
C SER A 254 18.15 -22.30 -6.37
N THR A 255 19.14 -22.60 -7.21
CA THR A 255 20.55 -22.50 -6.85
C THR A 255 21.28 -21.40 -7.62
N PHE A 256 22.17 -20.71 -6.92
CA PHE A 256 23.10 -19.76 -7.54
C PHE A 256 24.18 -20.44 -8.39
N PRO A 257 24.61 -19.81 -9.51
CA PRO A 257 24.13 -18.53 -10.04
C PRO A 257 22.86 -18.69 -10.88
N HIS A 258 21.92 -17.73 -10.76
CA HIS A 258 20.73 -17.72 -11.61
C HIS A 258 21.05 -17.14 -12.99
N SER A 259 20.85 -17.95 -14.04
CA SER A 259 21.11 -17.53 -15.42
C SER A 259 20.00 -16.62 -15.94
N LEU A 260 20.36 -15.39 -16.34
CA LEU A 260 19.44 -14.37 -16.84
C LEU A 260 19.55 -14.17 -18.36
N ALA A 261 20.63 -14.62 -18.98
CA ALA A 261 20.93 -14.37 -20.40
C ALA A 261 19.81 -14.85 -21.35
N GLN A 262 19.10 -15.94 -20.98
CA GLN A 262 17.98 -16.49 -21.74
C GLN A 262 16.81 -15.51 -21.91
N PHE A 263 16.68 -14.49 -21.07
CA PHE A 263 15.58 -13.52 -21.06
C PHE A 263 15.88 -12.29 -21.94
N THR A 264 17.14 -12.08 -22.35
CA THR A 264 17.57 -10.91 -23.11
C THR A 264 16.75 -10.74 -24.40
N GLY A 265 16.05 -9.59 -24.52
CA GLY A 265 15.19 -9.26 -25.65
C GLY A 265 13.93 -10.13 -25.81
N LYS A 266 13.64 -11.03 -24.87
CA LYS A 266 12.53 -12.00 -24.98
C LYS A 266 11.52 -11.91 -23.84
N ASN A 267 11.97 -11.71 -22.61
CA ASN A 267 11.11 -11.69 -21.46
C ASN A 267 11.57 -10.62 -20.47
N TYR A 268 11.02 -9.42 -20.62
CA TYR A 268 11.34 -8.30 -19.74
C TYR A 268 10.69 -8.44 -18.36
N ASP A 269 9.65 -9.26 -18.24
CA ASP A 269 8.95 -9.50 -16.97
C ASP A 269 9.84 -10.22 -15.93
N ALA A 270 10.81 -11.02 -16.40
CA ALA A 270 11.71 -11.78 -15.53
C ALA A 270 12.54 -10.89 -14.58
N ILE A 271 12.75 -9.60 -14.90
CA ILE A 271 13.49 -8.69 -14.01
C ILE A 271 12.79 -8.49 -12.67
N ARG A 272 11.47 -8.62 -12.62
CA ARG A 272 10.67 -8.49 -11.40
C ARG A 272 11.09 -9.50 -10.33
N SER A 273 11.46 -10.72 -10.75
CA SER A 273 11.90 -11.80 -9.85
C SER A 273 13.42 -11.81 -9.63
N THR A 274 14.06 -10.65 -9.73
CA THR A 274 15.48 -10.44 -9.43
C THR A 274 15.65 -9.16 -8.62
N PRO A 275 16.73 -8.99 -7.85
CA PRO A 275 16.97 -7.75 -7.10
C PRO A 275 17.06 -6.51 -8.00
N TYR A 276 17.42 -6.70 -9.27
CA TYR A 276 17.59 -5.62 -10.24
C TYR A 276 16.29 -4.90 -10.58
N GLY A 277 15.13 -5.51 -10.33
CA GLY A 277 13.83 -4.84 -10.42
C GLY A 277 13.73 -3.64 -9.48
N ASN A 278 14.25 -3.75 -8.25
CA ASN A 278 14.31 -2.63 -7.32
C ASN A 278 15.32 -1.57 -7.78
N THR A 279 16.47 -1.98 -8.30
CA THR A 279 17.49 -1.07 -8.83
C THR A 279 16.93 -0.18 -9.94
N ILE A 280 16.24 -0.76 -10.95
CA ILE A 280 15.65 0.05 -12.04
C ILE A 280 14.50 0.94 -11.56
N THR A 281 13.80 0.55 -10.49
CA THR A 281 12.76 1.37 -9.87
C THR A 281 13.34 2.60 -9.19
N LEU A 282 14.40 2.43 -8.39
CA LEU A 282 15.08 3.53 -7.72
C LEU A 282 15.87 4.41 -8.69
N ASP A 283 16.40 3.85 -9.78
CA ASP A 283 17.01 4.63 -10.86
C ASP A 283 15.99 5.56 -11.53
N LEU A 284 14.79 5.05 -11.82
CA LEU A 284 13.72 5.89 -12.36
C LEU A 284 13.27 6.96 -11.34
N ALA A 285 13.23 6.63 -10.05
CA ALA A 285 12.90 7.58 -8.99
C ALA A 285 13.94 8.72 -8.91
N LYS A 286 15.24 8.41 -9.01
CA LYS A 286 16.31 9.43 -9.11
C LYS A 286 16.14 10.32 -10.34
N LEU A 287 15.79 9.73 -11.47
CA LEU A 287 15.56 10.47 -12.71
C LEU A 287 14.31 11.37 -12.63
N ALA A 288 13.22 10.91 -12.00
CA ALA A 288 12.02 11.72 -11.76
C ALA A 288 12.33 12.95 -10.88
N ILE A 289 13.10 12.78 -9.80
CA ILE A 289 13.53 13.90 -8.94
C ILE A 289 14.24 14.98 -9.77
N LEU A 290 15.15 14.56 -10.64
CA LEU A 290 15.93 15.48 -11.47
C LEU A 290 15.09 16.15 -12.55
N SER A 291 14.30 15.34 -13.29
CA SER A 291 13.62 15.79 -14.52
C SER A 291 12.37 16.60 -14.23
N GLU A 292 11.75 16.38 -13.06
CA GLU A 292 10.55 17.08 -12.64
C GLU A 292 10.84 18.16 -11.57
N ASP A 293 12.13 18.42 -11.26
CA ASP A 293 12.56 19.37 -10.24
C ASP A 293 11.92 19.16 -8.87
N LEU A 294 11.71 17.87 -8.46
CA LEU A 294 11.08 17.58 -7.19
C LEU A 294 11.93 18.10 -6.02
N GLY A 295 11.30 18.87 -5.13
CA GLY A 295 11.94 19.44 -3.96
C GLY A 295 12.88 20.62 -4.26
N LYS A 296 12.80 21.25 -5.44
CA LYS A 296 13.66 22.39 -5.81
C LYS A 296 13.15 23.72 -5.27
N ASP A 297 11.85 23.91 -5.16
CA ASP A 297 11.25 25.13 -4.61
C ASP A 297 10.81 24.94 -3.15
N ASN A 298 9.98 25.87 -2.64
CA ASN A 298 9.46 25.82 -1.27
C ASN A 298 8.05 25.19 -1.19
N ILE A 299 7.52 24.67 -2.30
CA ILE A 299 6.25 23.96 -2.34
C ILE A 299 6.55 22.49 -2.17
N THR A 300 5.95 21.87 -1.17
CA THR A 300 6.20 20.44 -0.89
C THR A 300 5.71 19.57 -2.05
N ASP A 301 6.62 18.74 -2.58
CA ASP A 301 6.32 17.68 -3.53
C ASP A 301 6.24 16.32 -2.83
N PHE A 302 5.72 15.32 -3.52
CA PHE A 302 5.63 13.95 -3.02
C PHE A 302 6.07 12.93 -4.07
N LEU A 303 6.98 12.05 -3.69
CA LEU A 303 7.43 10.91 -4.50
C LEU A 303 7.08 9.60 -3.78
N ALA A 304 6.16 8.82 -4.35
CA ALA A 304 5.79 7.50 -3.85
C ALA A 304 6.53 6.42 -4.66
N VAL A 305 7.38 5.64 -3.99
CA VAL A 305 8.19 4.58 -4.62
C VAL A 305 7.87 3.25 -3.95
N SER A 306 7.51 2.24 -4.74
CA SER A 306 7.33 0.87 -4.25
C SER A 306 8.35 -0.06 -4.88
N CYS A 307 9.22 -0.65 -4.02
CA CYS A 307 10.21 -1.65 -4.38
C CYS A 307 9.55 -3.04 -4.42
N SER A 308 9.04 -3.43 -5.60
CA SER A 308 8.21 -4.63 -5.72
C SER A 308 8.99 -5.93 -5.95
N ALA A 309 10.27 -5.89 -6.32
CA ALA A 309 11.03 -7.09 -6.63
C ALA A 309 11.24 -7.99 -5.39
N THR A 310 11.26 -7.41 -4.20
CA THR A 310 11.30 -8.14 -2.93
C THR A 310 10.13 -9.12 -2.78
N ASP A 311 8.94 -8.75 -3.22
CA ASP A 311 7.76 -9.61 -3.19
C ASP A 311 7.86 -10.77 -4.19
N TYR A 312 8.25 -10.49 -5.43
CA TYR A 312 8.41 -11.54 -6.43
C TYR A 312 9.49 -12.57 -6.04
N VAL A 313 10.63 -12.11 -5.52
CA VAL A 313 11.68 -12.98 -5.00
C VAL A 313 11.18 -13.75 -3.77
N GLY A 314 10.51 -13.05 -2.85
CA GLY A 314 9.93 -13.64 -1.65
C GLY A 314 8.91 -14.74 -1.97
N HIS A 315 8.01 -14.51 -2.92
CA HIS A 315 7.05 -15.51 -3.38
C HIS A 315 7.74 -16.76 -3.94
N GLN A 316 8.78 -16.58 -4.73
CA GLN A 316 9.44 -17.69 -5.41
C GLN A 316 10.30 -18.54 -4.45
N TYR A 317 11.11 -17.89 -3.61
CA TYR A 317 12.15 -18.56 -2.82
C TYR A 317 11.81 -18.62 -1.31
N GLY A 318 10.98 -17.71 -0.84
CA GLY A 318 10.57 -17.63 0.56
C GLY A 318 11.52 -16.83 1.45
N PRO A 319 11.07 -16.51 2.69
CA PRO A 319 11.76 -15.57 3.58
C PRO A 319 13.05 -16.12 4.20
N ASN A 320 13.38 -17.38 3.98
CA ASN A 320 14.56 -18.04 4.54
C ASN A 320 15.65 -18.33 3.50
N SER A 321 15.43 -17.97 2.24
CA SER A 321 16.33 -18.25 1.13
C SER A 321 17.52 -17.28 1.08
N ILE A 322 18.59 -17.70 0.40
CA ILE A 322 19.74 -16.84 0.07
C ILE A 322 19.30 -15.71 -0.85
N GLU A 323 18.39 -15.99 -1.77
CA GLU A 323 17.85 -15.01 -2.72
C GLU A 323 17.13 -13.85 -2.01
N ALA A 324 16.35 -14.15 -0.97
CA ALA A 324 15.72 -13.11 -0.16
C ALA A 324 16.78 -12.27 0.54
N GLU A 325 17.76 -12.89 1.23
CA GLU A 325 18.85 -12.17 1.90
C GLU A 325 19.64 -11.32 0.90
N ASP A 326 20.07 -11.88 -0.25
CA ASP A 326 20.83 -11.17 -1.28
C ASP A 326 20.05 -9.96 -1.85
N THR A 327 18.75 -10.14 -2.04
CA THR A 327 17.88 -9.05 -2.50
C THR A 327 17.82 -7.89 -1.51
N TYR A 328 17.74 -8.16 -0.20
CA TYR A 328 17.75 -7.11 0.82
C TYR A 328 19.13 -6.47 0.99
N LEU A 329 20.22 -7.22 0.85
CA LEU A 329 21.59 -6.66 0.89
C LEU A 329 21.88 -5.74 -0.32
N ARG A 330 21.30 -6.05 -1.48
CA ARG A 330 21.40 -5.18 -2.66
C ARG A 330 20.51 -3.96 -2.53
N LEU A 331 19.28 -4.13 -2.04
CA LEU A 331 18.37 -3.03 -1.78
C LEU A 331 18.95 -2.03 -0.76
N ASP A 332 19.69 -2.52 0.24
CA ASP A 332 20.39 -1.67 1.20
C ASP A 332 21.41 -0.74 0.51
N LYS A 333 22.16 -1.26 -0.46
CA LYS A 333 23.09 -0.44 -1.26
C LYS A 333 22.35 0.53 -2.18
N ASP A 334 21.28 0.07 -2.81
CA ASP A 334 20.45 0.93 -3.65
C ASP A 334 19.85 2.09 -2.81
N PHE A 335 19.46 1.84 -1.57
CA PHE A 335 19.00 2.89 -0.64
C PHE A 335 20.12 3.82 -0.20
N GLU A 336 21.33 3.33 0.07
CA GLU A 336 22.49 4.20 0.35
C GLU A 336 22.74 5.17 -0.81
N GLU A 337 22.73 4.68 -2.05
CA GLU A 337 22.88 5.53 -3.24
C GLU A 337 21.70 6.51 -3.38
N PHE A 338 20.48 6.06 -3.14
CA PHE A 338 19.29 6.89 -3.24
C PHE A 338 19.25 8.01 -2.19
N PHE A 339 19.61 7.71 -0.93
CA PHE A 339 19.65 8.71 0.13
C PHE A 339 20.79 9.73 -0.08
N ASN A 340 21.95 9.28 -0.55
CA ASN A 340 23.04 10.19 -0.95
C ASN A 340 22.64 11.09 -2.12
N TYR A 341 21.83 10.57 -3.05
CA TYR A 341 21.28 11.35 -4.14
C TYR A 341 20.29 12.41 -3.65
N LEU A 342 19.39 12.06 -2.73
CA LEU A 342 18.47 13.01 -2.08
C LEU A 342 19.21 14.13 -1.34
N ASP A 343 20.24 13.77 -0.58
CA ASP A 343 21.10 14.75 0.14
C ASP A 343 21.73 15.75 -0.84
N LYS A 344 22.16 15.28 -2.01
CA LYS A 344 22.77 16.12 -3.05
C LYS A 344 21.74 16.99 -3.79
N GLN A 345 20.58 16.44 -4.15
CA GLN A 345 19.62 17.11 -5.02
C GLN A 345 18.64 18.02 -4.27
N VAL A 346 18.15 17.59 -3.12
CA VAL A 346 17.14 18.29 -2.31
C VAL A 346 17.79 18.99 -1.12
N GLY A 347 18.86 18.42 -0.60
CA GLY A 347 19.60 18.87 0.58
C GLY A 347 19.20 18.10 1.85
N LYS A 348 20.22 17.66 2.61
CA LYS A 348 20.01 16.96 3.89
C LYS A 348 19.18 17.83 4.83
N GLY A 349 18.11 17.29 5.41
CA GLY A 349 17.19 17.98 6.29
C GLY A 349 16.07 18.79 5.57
N ASN A 350 16.00 18.77 4.24
CA ASN A 350 14.92 19.41 3.46
C ASN A 350 13.85 18.43 2.98
N TYR A 351 14.01 17.14 3.22
CA TYR A 351 13.06 16.10 2.84
C TYR A 351 12.69 15.22 4.03
N THR A 352 11.52 14.63 3.97
CA THR A 352 11.04 13.60 4.91
C THR A 352 10.89 12.30 4.16
N ILE A 353 11.40 11.21 4.71
CA ILE A 353 11.19 9.84 4.23
C ILE A 353 10.36 9.09 5.25
N PHE A 354 9.45 8.25 4.81
CA PHE A 354 9.02 7.08 5.57
C PHE A 354 9.31 5.81 4.79
N LEU A 355 9.70 4.74 5.50
CA LEU A 355 9.83 3.40 4.98
C LEU A 355 8.85 2.49 5.71
N THR A 356 8.10 1.68 4.95
CA THR A 356 7.21 0.65 5.46
C THR A 356 7.07 -0.50 4.47
N ALA A 357 6.21 -1.47 4.77
CA ALA A 357 5.79 -2.53 3.86
C ALA A 357 4.27 -2.55 3.74
N ASP A 358 3.78 -3.08 2.64
CA ASP A 358 2.36 -3.30 2.40
C ASP A 358 1.84 -4.60 3.06
N HIS A 359 2.73 -5.57 3.28
CA HIS A 359 2.54 -6.82 4.05
C HIS A 359 3.88 -7.53 4.26
N GLY A 360 3.87 -8.57 5.09
CA GLY A 360 4.96 -9.55 5.19
C GLY A 360 4.68 -10.80 4.37
N ALA A 361 5.19 -11.97 4.81
CA ALA A 361 4.96 -13.26 4.16
C ALA A 361 5.09 -14.43 5.14
N ALA A 362 4.35 -15.52 4.87
CA ALA A 362 4.49 -16.78 5.58
C ALA A 362 5.83 -17.46 5.26
N HIS A 363 6.24 -18.39 6.10
CA HIS A 363 7.34 -19.29 5.74
C HIS A 363 6.87 -20.33 4.70
N VAL A 364 7.79 -20.78 3.86
CA VAL A 364 7.51 -21.86 2.90
C VAL A 364 7.05 -23.12 3.66
N PRO A 365 5.95 -23.78 3.28
CA PRO A 365 5.46 -24.96 4.01
C PRO A 365 6.49 -26.07 4.11
N GLY A 366 7.26 -26.34 3.05
CA GLY A 366 8.33 -27.34 3.06
C GLY A 366 9.46 -27.02 4.05
N PHE A 367 9.81 -25.73 4.21
CA PHE A 367 10.74 -25.29 5.25
C PHE A 367 10.20 -25.59 6.66
N MET A 368 8.94 -25.26 6.91
CA MET A 368 8.29 -25.50 8.21
C MET A 368 8.23 -27.01 8.53
N GLN A 369 7.78 -27.82 7.58
CA GLN A 369 7.66 -29.27 7.73
C GLN A 369 9.02 -29.94 7.95
N LYS A 370 10.07 -29.52 7.23
CA LYS A 370 11.45 -29.98 7.43
C LYS A 370 11.92 -29.74 8.87
N ASN A 371 11.46 -28.65 9.49
CA ASN A 371 11.77 -28.27 10.87
C ASN A 371 10.67 -28.77 11.88
N LYS A 372 9.80 -29.70 11.50
CA LYS A 372 8.76 -30.29 12.35
C LYS A 372 7.71 -29.30 12.85
N LEU A 373 7.49 -28.22 12.10
CA LEU A 373 6.46 -27.23 12.40
C LEU A 373 5.24 -27.44 11.49
N PRO A 374 4.02 -27.29 12.01
CA PRO A 374 2.81 -27.49 11.21
C PRO A 374 2.70 -26.40 10.13
N ALA A 375 2.43 -26.82 8.90
CA ALA A 375 2.23 -25.94 7.76
C ALA A 375 1.56 -26.70 6.61
N GLY A 376 0.89 -25.97 5.72
CA GLY A 376 0.25 -26.57 4.55
C GLY A 376 -0.29 -25.52 3.59
N VAL A 377 -0.95 -26.02 2.55
CA VAL A 377 -1.59 -25.19 1.53
C VAL A 377 -3.03 -25.61 1.30
N VAL A 378 -3.85 -24.67 0.91
CA VAL A 378 -5.19 -24.89 0.37
C VAL A 378 -5.28 -24.29 -1.03
N SER A 379 -6.32 -24.65 -1.77
CA SER A 379 -6.58 -24.11 -3.10
C SER A 379 -8.01 -23.58 -3.15
N ASP A 380 -8.18 -22.32 -3.50
CA ASP A 380 -9.49 -21.68 -3.69
C ASP A 380 -10.38 -22.48 -4.65
N ARG A 381 -9.79 -22.97 -5.73
CA ARG A 381 -10.49 -23.82 -6.71
C ARG A 381 -11.03 -25.10 -6.08
N ASP A 382 -10.21 -25.77 -5.27
CA ASP A 382 -10.60 -27.03 -4.64
C ASP A 382 -11.61 -26.80 -3.52
N ILE A 383 -11.49 -25.71 -2.77
CA ILE A 383 -12.46 -25.29 -1.75
C ILE A 383 -13.84 -25.11 -2.39
N ALA A 384 -13.93 -24.31 -3.45
CA ALA A 384 -15.19 -24.05 -4.15
C ALA A 384 -15.79 -25.33 -4.75
N ALA A 385 -14.95 -26.18 -5.35
CA ALA A 385 -15.40 -27.44 -5.94
C ALA A 385 -15.94 -28.43 -4.90
N LYS A 386 -15.20 -28.64 -3.79
CA LYS A 386 -15.60 -29.52 -2.69
C LYS A 386 -16.89 -29.04 -2.02
N LEU A 387 -16.99 -27.71 -1.78
CA LEU A 387 -18.18 -27.13 -1.17
C LEU A 387 -19.40 -27.25 -2.09
N ASN A 388 -19.27 -26.98 -3.38
CA ASN A 388 -20.34 -27.19 -4.35
C ASN A 388 -20.79 -28.64 -4.43
N GLY A 389 -19.85 -29.59 -4.42
CA GLY A 389 -20.18 -31.03 -4.39
C GLY A 389 -21.03 -31.40 -3.17
N TYR A 390 -20.60 -30.97 -1.98
CA TYR A 390 -21.33 -31.21 -0.73
C TYR A 390 -22.74 -30.57 -0.73
N LEU A 391 -22.84 -29.30 -1.17
CA LEU A 391 -24.12 -28.60 -1.20
C LEU A 391 -25.10 -29.19 -2.23
N ASN A 392 -24.57 -29.64 -3.39
CA ASN A 392 -25.39 -30.34 -4.38
C ASN A 392 -25.93 -31.68 -3.86
N GLU A 393 -25.09 -32.48 -3.19
CA GLU A 393 -25.54 -33.71 -2.57
C GLU A 393 -26.63 -33.46 -1.54
N LYS A 394 -26.46 -32.45 -0.69
CA LYS A 394 -27.36 -32.14 0.43
C LYS A 394 -28.68 -31.49 0.01
N PHE A 395 -28.62 -30.50 -0.89
CA PHE A 395 -29.77 -29.66 -1.25
C PHE A 395 -30.30 -29.89 -2.67
N LYS A 396 -29.61 -30.70 -3.48
CA LYS A 396 -29.94 -30.97 -4.88
C LYS A 396 -29.91 -29.71 -5.76
N VAL A 397 -29.07 -28.71 -5.39
CA VAL A 397 -28.89 -27.47 -6.14
C VAL A 397 -27.42 -27.35 -6.57
N ASN A 398 -27.20 -27.20 -7.88
CA ASN A 398 -25.87 -27.12 -8.47
C ASN A 398 -25.30 -25.69 -8.43
N ASN A 399 -23.99 -25.58 -8.24
CA ASN A 399 -23.23 -24.33 -8.39
C ASN A 399 -23.80 -23.20 -7.54
N LEU A 400 -24.01 -23.45 -6.24
CA LEU A 400 -24.38 -22.44 -5.26
C LEU A 400 -23.22 -21.50 -4.92
N VAL A 401 -21.98 -22.02 -4.99
CA VAL A 401 -20.76 -21.25 -4.75
C VAL A 401 -20.20 -20.78 -6.09
N LEU A 402 -20.10 -19.47 -6.28
CA LEU A 402 -19.49 -18.87 -7.45
C LEU A 402 -17.97 -18.96 -7.38
N ARG A 403 -17.39 -18.59 -6.22
CA ARG A 403 -15.95 -18.51 -6.02
C ARG A 403 -15.55 -18.70 -4.56
N SER A 404 -14.33 -19.19 -4.37
CA SER A 404 -13.51 -18.94 -3.20
C SER A 404 -12.41 -17.97 -3.63
N MET A 405 -12.24 -16.83 -2.94
CA MET A 405 -11.16 -15.88 -3.17
C MET A 405 -11.01 -14.93 -1.98
N ASN A 406 -9.84 -14.41 -1.74
CA ASN A 406 -9.57 -13.44 -0.66
C ASN A 406 -9.96 -13.97 0.73
N ASN A 407 -9.79 -15.28 0.97
CA ASN A 407 -10.25 -15.99 2.17
C ASN A 407 -11.78 -15.94 2.37
N GLN A 408 -12.55 -15.76 1.30
CA GLN A 408 -14.00 -15.63 1.34
C GLN A 408 -14.68 -16.63 0.41
N ILE A 409 -15.90 -16.99 0.76
CA ILE A 409 -16.82 -17.74 -0.09
C ILE A 409 -17.88 -16.79 -0.62
N ILE A 410 -18.06 -16.79 -1.93
CA ILE A 410 -19.04 -15.96 -2.64
C ILE A 410 -20.10 -16.87 -3.20
N PHE A 411 -21.35 -16.68 -2.78
CA PHE A 411 -22.49 -17.47 -3.28
C PHE A 411 -23.18 -16.81 -4.47
N ASP A 412 -23.92 -17.64 -5.21
CA ASP A 412 -24.79 -17.19 -6.30
C ASP A 412 -26.14 -16.72 -5.73
N HIS A 413 -26.25 -15.42 -5.46
CA HIS A 413 -27.47 -14.83 -4.90
C HIS A 413 -28.70 -14.97 -5.81
N ASP A 414 -28.53 -15.13 -7.13
CA ASP A 414 -29.66 -15.45 -8.02
C ASP A 414 -30.28 -16.82 -7.69
N LYS A 415 -29.51 -17.73 -7.10
CA LYS A 415 -30.00 -19.07 -6.70
C LYS A 415 -30.35 -19.15 -5.22
N THR A 416 -29.56 -18.49 -4.35
CA THR A 416 -29.77 -18.60 -2.90
C THR A 416 -31.00 -17.81 -2.45
N ASP A 417 -31.30 -16.69 -3.09
CA ASP A 417 -32.43 -15.81 -2.70
C ASP A 417 -33.78 -16.25 -3.27
N LYS A 418 -33.75 -17.10 -4.33
CA LYS A 418 -34.95 -17.59 -5.03
C LYS A 418 -35.20 -19.09 -4.80
N GLY A 419 -34.30 -19.77 -4.11
CA GLY A 419 -34.40 -21.21 -3.88
C GLY A 419 -35.33 -21.58 -2.72
N ASP A 420 -35.76 -22.85 -2.71
CA ASP A 420 -36.62 -23.41 -1.64
C ASP A 420 -35.87 -23.57 -0.30
N VAL A 421 -34.54 -23.52 -0.31
CA VAL A 421 -33.69 -23.63 0.88
C VAL A 421 -33.23 -22.26 1.32
N SER A 422 -33.53 -21.91 2.56
CA SER A 422 -33.10 -20.63 3.14
C SER A 422 -31.57 -20.44 3.05
N PHE A 423 -31.12 -19.26 2.66
CA PHE A 423 -29.68 -18.92 2.57
C PHE A 423 -28.95 -19.13 3.89
N ASP A 424 -29.58 -18.87 5.03
CA ASP A 424 -28.99 -19.14 6.36
C ASP A 424 -28.72 -20.63 6.58
N VAL A 425 -29.57 -21.51 6.09
CA VAL A 425 -29.36 -22.96 6.13
C VAL A 425 -28.20 -23.38 5.24
N ILE A 426 -28.08 -22.78 4.04
CA ILE A 426 -26.96 -23.01 3.13
C ILE A 426 -25.65 -22.55 3.77
N LYS A 427 -25.61 -21.32 4.34
CA LYS A 427 -24.42 -20.80 5.04
C LYS A 427 -24.01 -21.69 6.21
N SER A 428 -24.97 -22.08 7.05
CA SER A 428 -24.69 -22.95 8.21
C SER A 428 -24.08 -24.30 7.77
N ALA A 429 -24.68 -24.94 6.76
CA ALA A 429 -24.16 -26.19 6.23
C ALA A 429 -22.75 -26.04 5.64
N SER A 430 -22.49 -24.91 4.96
CA SER A 430 -21.19 -24.58 4.39
C SER A 430 -20.12 -24.38 5.46
N ILE A 431 -20.46 -23.67 6.53
CA ILE A 431 -19.58 -23.45 7.69
C ILE A 431 -19.22 -24.80 8.34
N ASP A 432 -20.22 -25.66 8.59
CA ASP A 432 -20.01 -26.98 9.21
C ASP A 432 -19.17 -27.92 8.35
N PHE A 433 -19.30 -27.81 7.03
CA PHE A 433 -18.50 -28.58 6.09
C PHE A 433 -17.05 -28.10 6.03
N LEU A 434 -16.85 -26.79 5.81
CA LEU A 434 -15.52 -26.19 5.64
C LEU A 434 -14.65 -26.36 6.89
N LYS A 435 -15.22 -26.23 8.10
CA LYS A 435 -14.52 -26.47 9.37
C LYS A 435 -13.93 -27.87 9.52
N LYS A 436 -14.37 -28.84 8.73
CA LYS A 436 -13.85 -30.22 8.77
C LYS A 436 -12.71 -30.45 7.79
N LEU A 437 -12.43 -29.49 6.92
CA LEU A 437 -11.32 -29.59 5.97
C LEU A 437 -9.99 -29.29 6.65
N ASP A 438 -8.96 -30.00 6.24
CA ASP A 438 -7.60 -29.73 6.71
C ASP A 438 -7.17 -28.31 6.39
N GLY A 439 -6.47 -27.68 7.32
CA GLY A 439 -5.98 -26.32 7.19
C GLY A 439 -6.95 -25.22 7.67
N PHE A 440 -8.22 -25.55 7.92
CA PHE A 440 -9.21 -24.58 8.39
C PHE A 440 -9.23 -24.49 9.92
N ALA A 441 -8.96 -23.31 10.46
CA ALA A 441 -9.10 -23.02 11.89
C ALA A 441 -10.54 -22.63 12.24
N ASN A 442 -11.18 -21.83 11.40
CA ASN A 442 -12.58 -21.41 11.59
C ASN A 442 -13.19 -20.91 10.29
N VAL A 443 -14.53 -20.83 10.25
CA VAL A 443 -15.32 -20.24 9.17
C VAL A 443 -16.47 -19.47 9.79
N VAL A 444 -16.69 -18.24 9.37
CA VAL A 444 -17.71 -17.35 9.95
C VAL A 444 -18.60 -16.74 8.87
N ASP A 445 -19.85 -16.52 9.22
CA ASP A 445 -20.77 -15.66 8.45
C ASP A 445 -20.37 -14.19 8.69
N ILE A 446 -19.94 -13.49 7.64
CA ILE A 446 -19.46 -12.12 7.77
C ILE A 446 -20.58 -11.20 8.27
N SER A 447 -21.81 -11.42 7.83
CA SER A 447 -22.97 -10.61 8.26
C SER A 447 -23.25 -10.72 9.77
N ARG A 448 -22.71 -11.76 10.43
CA ARG A 448 -22.86 -12.04 11.88
C ARG A 448 -21.51 -12.04 12.61
N ILE A 449 -20.50 -11.36 12.09
CA ILE A 449 -19.13 -11.36 12.64
C ILE A 449 -19.09 -10.92 14.10
N SER A 450 -19.95 -9.99 14.53
CA SER A 450 -20.04 -9.54 15.92
C SER A 450 -20.43 -10.66 16.89
N GLN A 451 -21.17 -11.67 16.43
CA GLN A 451 -21.63 -12.82 17.22
C GLN A 451 -20.66 -14.01 17.17
N ALA A 452 -19.64 -13.95 16.30
CA ALA A 452 -18.68 -15.04 16.14
C ALA A 452 -17.78 -15.17 17.38
N THR A 453 -17.48 -16.42 17.77
CA THR A 453 -16.49 -16.71 18.80
C THR A 453 -15.10 -16.72 18.18
N LEU A 454 -14.45 -15.56 18.19
CA LEU A 454 -13.10 -15.31 17.68
C LEU A 454 -12.34 -14.40 18.63
N PRO A 455 -10.99 -14.45 18.63
CA PRO A 455 -10.17 -13.39 19.23
C PRO A 455 -10.54 -12.01 18.66
N GLU A 456 -10.55 -11.00 19.51
CA GLU A 456 -10.98 -9.65 19.12
C GLU A 456 -10.16 -9.07 17.96
N VAL A 457 -8.85 -9.35 17.93
CA VAL A 457 -7.98 -8.94 16.83
C VAL A 457 -8.46 -9.49 15.48
N GLN A 458 -8.87 -10.76 15.42
CA GLN A 458 -9.37 -11.37 14.19
C GLN A 458 -10.71 -10.75 13.76
N LYS A 459 -11.64 -10.53 14.69
CA LYS A 459 -12.91 -9.85 14.40
C LYS A 459 -12.69 -8.47 13.80
N LYS A 460 -11.82 -7.67 14.45
CA LYS A 460 -11.47 -6.33 13.97
C LYS A 460 -10.85 -6.36 12.59
N MET A 461 -9.88 -7.25 12.35
CA MET A 461 -9.22 -7.36 11.06
C MET A 461 -10.19 -7.79 9.94
N ILE A 462 -11.07 -8.77 10.19
CA ILE A 462 -12.08 -9.21 9.22
C ILE A 462 -13.08 -8.07 8.95
N THR A 463 -13.56 -7.38 9.99
CA THR A 463 -14.49 -6.25 9.85
C THR A 463 -13.87 -5.12 9.04
N ASN A 464 -12.61 -4.77 9.28
CA ASN A 464 -11.88 -3.74 8.56
C ASN A 464 -11.59 -4.13 7.10
N GLY A 465 -11.51 -5.43 6.80
CA GLY A 465 -11.34 -5.96 5.45
C GLY A 465 -12.62 -6.07 4.63
N TYR A 466 -13.78 -5.94 5.26
CA TYR A 466 -15.09 -6.18 4.64
C TYR A 466 -15.70 -4.92 4.03
N ASN A 467 -15.97 -4.97 2.74
CA ASN A 467 -16.76 -3.95 2.04
C ASN A 467 -18.06 -4.59 1.53
N ALA A 468 -19.21 -4.06 1.92
CA ALA A 468 -20.52 -4.66 1.67
C ALA A 468 -20.88 -4.85 0.18
N LYS A 469 -20.23 -4.09 -0.73
CA LYS A 469 -20.47 -4.18 -2.18
C LYS A 469 -19.49 -5.08 -2.93
N ARG A 470 -18.35 -5.44 -2.28
CA ARG A 470 -17.23 -6.11 -2.95
C ARG A 470 -16.80 -7.41 -2.28
N SER A 471 -17.25 -7.65 -1.04
CA SER A 471 -16.87 -8.84 -0.27
C SER A 471 -17.89 -9.96 -0.42
N GLY A 472 -17.42 -11.19 -0.11
CA GLY A 472 -18.26 -12.39 -0.10
C GLY A 472 -19.08 -12.57 1.19
N ASP A 473 -19.68 -13.73 1.35
CA ASP A 473 -20.67 -14.03 2.38
C ASP A 473 -20.08 -14.70 3.61
N LEU A 474 -19.13 -15.64 3.41
CA LEU A 474 -18.43 -16.31 4.50
C LEU A 474 -16.95 -15.95 4.45
N TYR A 475 -16.33 -15.83 5.61
CA TYR A 475 -14.88 -15.67 5.75
C TYR A 475 -14.29 -16.93 6.40
N TYR A 476 -13.23 -17.51 5.82
CA TYR A 476 -12.52 -18.62 6.42
C TYR A 476 -11.16 -18.19 6.97
N ILE A 477 -10.81 -18.76 8.10
CA ILE A 477 -9.55 -18.53 8.80
C ILE A 477 -8.76 -19.83 8.70
N LEU A 478 -7.56 -19.72 8.13
CA LEU A 478 -6.65 -20.85 8.04
C LEU A 478 -5.81 -20.99 9.31
N ASN A 479 -5.33 -22.21 9.57
CA ASN A 479 -4.36 -22.46 10.62
C ASN A 479 -3.07 -21.66 10.37
N PRO A 480 -2.32 -21.27 11.40
CA PRO A 480 -1.01 -20.63 11.22
C PRO A 480 -0.11 -21.43 10.28
N ASN A 481 0.61 -20.72 9.39
CA ASN A 481 1.46 -21.29 8.32
C ASN A 481 0.70 -22.09 7.25
N TRP A 482 -0.63 -21.95 7.18
CA TRP A 482 -1.42 -22.40 6.05
C TRP A 482 -1.84 -21.20 5.21
N PHE A 483 -1.80 -21.35 3.90
CA PHE A 483 -2.24 -20.30 2.97
C PHE A 483 -2.80 -20.89 1.68
N ASN A 484 -3.48 -20.06 0.91
CA ASN A 484 -3.95 -20.41 -0.42
C ASN A 484 -2.81 -20.24 -1.43
N GLY A 485 -2.30 -21.35 -1.98
CA GLY A 485 -1.14 -21.30 -2.87
C GLY A 485 -0.58 -22.66 -3.26
N SER A 486 0.72 -22.69 -3.54
CA SER A 486 1.49 -23.85 -3.96
C SER A 486 2.31 -24.43 -2.80
N SER A 487 2.73 -25.69 -2.92
CA SER A 487 3.67 -26.33 -1.99
C SER A 487 5.11 -25.82 -2.13
N THR A 488 5.42 -25.13 -3.22
CA THR A 488 6.71 -24.47 -3.47
C THR A 488 6.53 -22.95 -3.38
N GLY A 489 7.54 -22.27 -2.84
CA GLY A 489 7.46 -20.83 -2.59
C GLY A 489 6.52 -20.48 -1.43
N THR A 490 6.17 -19.21 -1.31
CA THR A 490 5.30 -18.70 -0.25
C THR A 490 4.33 -17.64 -0.75
N THR A 491 3.41 -17.23 0.12
CA THR A 491 2.51 -16.11 -0.10
C THR A 491 2.11 -15.47 1.24
N HIS A 492 1.19 -14.54 1.17
CA HIS A 492 0.63 -13.74 2.24
C HIS A 492 -0.91 -13.67 2.10
N GLY A 493 -1.58 -12.83 2.85
CA GLY A 493 -3.04 -12.66 2.77
C GLY A 493 -3.77 -13.08 4.05
N ASN A 494 -3.04 -13.48 5.09
CA ASN A 494 -3.61 -13.89 6.37
C ASN A 494 -3.47 -12.82 7.44
N TRP A 495 -4.15 -13.03 8.57
CA TRP A 495 -4.13 -12.14 9.73
C TRP A 495 -2.86 -12.26 10.59
N ASN A 496 -2.07 -13.32 10.37
CA ASN A 496 -0.96 -13.72 11.23
C ASN A 496 0.16 -12.66 11.30
N PRO A 497 0.92 -12.57 12.40
CA PRO A 497 1.99 -11.57 12.56
C PRO A 497 3.07 -11.62 11.47
N TYR A 498 3.37 -12.78 10.90
CA TYR A 498 4.34 -12.88 9.80
C TYR A 498 3.87 -12.17 8.51
N ASP A 499 2.55 -11.95 8.33
CA ASP A 499 1.97 -11.15 7.25
C ASP A 499 1.70 -9.71 7.68
N SER A 500 1.33 -9.50 8.97
CA SER A 500 0.77 -8.23 9.43
C SER A 500 1.73 -7.36 10.24
N HIS A 501 2.83 -7.88 10.79
CA HIS A 501 3.86 -7.08 11.48
C HIS A 501 4.89 -6.57 10.48
N ILE A 502 4.87 -5.27 10.23
CA ILE A 502 5.63 -4.58 9.19
C ILE A 502 6.59 -3.55 9.79
N PRO A 503 7.69 -3.21 9.09
CA PRO A 503 8.55 -2.10 9.49
C PRO A 503 7.82 -0.77 9.30
N LEU A 504 8.14 0.22 10.16
CA LEU A 504 7.78 1.61 9.96
C LEU A 504 8.85 2.51 10.53
N VAL A 505 9.53 3.25 9.66
CA VAL A 505 10.59 4.18 10.05
C VAL A 505 10.36 5.53 9.35
N PHE A 506 10.43 6.62 10.10
CA PHE A 506 10.43 7.99 9.56
C PHE A 506 11.81 8.60 9.73
N MET A 507 12.30 9.38 8.74
CA MET A 507 13.59 10.04 8.79
C MET A 507 13.57 11.39 8.06
N GLY A 508 14.40 12.33 8.48
CA GLY A 508 14.66 13.59 7.79
C GLY A 508 13.98 14.79 8.43
N TRP A 509 13.43 15.70 7.63
CA TRP A 509 12.84 16.96 8.11
C TRP A 509 11.72 16.70 9.13
N GLY A 510 11.81 17.40 10.25
CA GLY A 510 10.80 17.31 11.32
C GLY A 510 10.87 16.03 12.17
N ILE A 511 11.76 15.11 11.89
CA ILE A 511 11.89 13.83 12.60
C ILE A 511 13.07 13.86 13.56
N LYS A 512 12.84 13.51 14.81
CA LYS A 512 13.89 13.27 15.80
C LYS A 512 14.23 11.77 15.85
N PRO A 513 15.50 11.37 15.85
CA PRO A 513 15.88 9.97 16.03
C PRO A 513 15.30 9.39 17.30
N GLY A 514 14.84 8.14 17.24
CA GLY A 514 14.29 7.44 18.38
C GLY A 514 13.56 6.16 17.98
N ALA A 515 12.94 5.52 18.96
CA ALA A 515 12.11 4.35 18.72
C ALA A 515 10.94 4.28 19.70
N SER A 516 9.86 3.62 19.31
CA SER A 516 8.70 3.34 20.15
C SER A 516 8.27 1.88 20.01
N ASN A 517 8.01 1.23 21.15
CA ASN A 517 7.40 -0.11 21.20
C ASN A 517 5.89 -0.05 21.43
N LYS A 518 5.26 1.13 21.36
CA LYS A 518 3.81 1.22 21.37
C LYS A 518 3.24 0.59 20.10
N THR A 519 2.06 0.04 20.21
CA THR A 519 1.37 -0.50 19.05
C THR A 519 0.90 0.64 18.15
N HIS A 520 1.33 0.60 16.91
CA HIS A 520 0.91 1.49 15.83
C HIS A 520 0.29 0.65 14.71
N TYR A 521 -0.43 1.31 13.86
CA TYR A 521 -1.04 0.67 12.69
C TYR A 521 -0.58 1.33 11.40
N MET A 522 -0.62 0.57 10.33
CA MET A 522 -0.35 1.09 8.98
C MET A 522 -1.21 2.32 8.65
N THR A 523 -2.43 2.38 9.18
CA THR A 523 -3.35 3.53 9.04
C THR A 523 -2.82 4.82 9.66
N ASP A 524 -1.84 4.76 10.54
CA ASP A 524 -1.31 5.92 11.26
C ASP A 524 -0.31 6.73 10.43
N ILE A 525 0.15 6.18 9.29
CA ILE A 525 1.14 6.82 8.41
C ILE A 525 0.59 8.10 7.79
N ALA A 526 -0.56 8.03 7.13
CA ALA A 526 -1.15 9.19 6.46
C ALA A 526 -1.50 10.34 7.43
N PRO A 527 -2.17 10.12 8.58
CA PRO A 527 -2.43 11.19 9.53
C PRO A 527 -1.17 11.73 10.21
N THR A 528 -0.11 10.93 10.37
CA THR A 528 1.20 11.41 10.84
C THR A 528 1.82 12.39 9.84
N LEU A 529 1.80 12.05 8.56
CA LEU A 529 2.23 12.96 7.49
C LEU A 529 1.36 14.22 7.43
N ALA A 530 0.04 14.11 7.55
CA ALA A 530 -0.87 15.24 7.56
C ALA A 530 -0.53 16.22 8.70
N ALA A 531 -0.24 15.69 9.90
CA ALA A 531 0.17 16.48 11.05
C ALA A 531 1.53 17.16 10.84
N LEU A 532 2.53 16.44 10.32
CA LEU A 532 3.85 17.01 9.99
C LEU A 532 3.77 18.11 8.93
N LEU A 533 2.92 17.93 7.94
CA LEU A 533 2.73 18.85 6.82
C LEU A 533 1.74 19.98 7.16
N HIS A 534 1.04 19.91 8.29
CA HIS A 534 -0.05 20.83 8.65
C HIS A 534 -1.09 20.97 7.52
N ILE A 535 -1.57 19.82 7.04
CA ILE A 535 -2.63 19.72 6.02
C ILE A 535 -3.78 18.87 6.54
N GLN A 536 -4.89 18.82 5.81
CA GLN A 536 -6.02 17.96 6.14
C GLN A 536 -5.65 16.49 6.01
N MET A 537 -6.22 15.64 6.87
CA MET A 537 -6.15 14.19 6.73
C MET A 537 -7.03 13.72 5.58
N PRO A 538 -6.69 12.58 4.94
CA PRO A 538 -7.58 11.98 3.94
C PRO A 538 -8.99 11.73 4.46
N ASN A 539 -9.98 11.86 3.58
CA ASN A 539 -11.41 11.81 3.96
C ASN A 539 -11.90 10.47 4.53
N GLY A 540 -11.20 9.39 4.25
CA GLY A 540 -11.48 8.05 4.77
C GLY A 540 -10.59 7.64 5.95
N ASN A 541 -9.78 8.55 6.49
CA ASN A 541 -8.81 8.25 7.54
C ASN A 541 -9.47 7.70 8.82
N VAL A 542 -8.92 6.62 9.34
CA VAL A 542 -9.28 6.01 10.64
C VAL A 542 -8.07 5.83 11.56
N GLY A 543 -6.87 6.17 11.07
CA GLY A 543 -5.63 6.13 11.84
C GLY A 543 -5.44 7.38 12.70
N GLU A 544 -4.47 7.34 13.58
CA GLU A 544 -4.09 8.42 14.49
C GLU A 544 -2.64 8.87 14.22
N PRO A 545 -2.32 10.16 14.34
CA PRO A 545 -0.93 10.61 14.22
C PRO A 545 -0.04 9.97 15.29
N ILE A 546 1.13 9.49 14.91
CA ILE A 546 2.15 9.01 15.84
C ILE A 546 2.71 10.21 16.61
N THR A 547 2.24 10.40 17.84
CA THR A 547 2.51 11.61 18.64
C THR A 547 3.98 11.76 18.99
N GLU A 548 4.72 10.67 19.10
CA GLU A 548 6.18 10.67 19.33
C GLU A 548 6.96 11.30 18.17
N ILE A 549 6.39 11.30 16.98
CA ILE A 549 6.96 11.93 15.77
C ILE A 549 6.49 13.38 15.66
N THR A 550 5.20 13.63 15.93
CA THR A 550 4.57 14.95 15.64
C THR A 550 4.70 15.95 16.77
N ASN A 551 4.93 15.53 18.02
CA ASN A 551 5.18 16.41 19.15
C ASN A 551 6.63 16.92 19.09
N LYS A 552 6.79 18.22 18.84
CA LYS A 552 8.08 18.92 18.76
C LYS A 552 8.70 19.19 20.12
#